data_f675194ff0f8fbd1063c865900e540c2
#
_entry.id   f675194ff0f8fbd1063c865900e540c2
#
_cell.length_a   1.000
_cell.length_b   1.000
_cell.length_c   1.000
_cell.angle_alpha   90.00
_cell.angle_beta   90.00
_cell.angle_gamma   90.00
#
_symmetry.space_group_name_H-M   'P 1'
#
loop_
_entity.id
_entity.type
_entity.pdbx_description
1 polymer ?
#
loop_
_entity_poly.entity_id
_entity_poly.type
_entity_poly.pdbx_seq_one_letter_code
_entity_poly.pdbx_strand_id
1 'polypeptide(L)' 'MLKGKLLRQTLDKFLKGSEVAANARVQVCLPNGELFDVVGIDLMENKLIGNRETHRLVITIDRERWTMGKVMRKI' A
#
# COMPACT_ATOMS: atom_id res chain seq x y z
N MET A 1 10.39 9.68 1.49
CA MET A 1 8.95 9.57 1.15
C MET A 1 8.77 8.54 0.04
N LEU A 2 7.82 7.63 0.20
CA LEU A 2 7.52 6.62 -0.81
C LEU A 2 6.74 7.25 -1.98
N LYS A 3 7.25 7.08 -3.20
CA LYS A 3 6.57 7.51 -4.42
C LYS A 3 6.10 6.30 -5.23
N GLY A 4 5.13 6.52 -6.10
CA GLY A 4 4.53 5.44 -6.90
C GLY A 4 5.54 4.62 -7.70
N LYS A 5 6.56 5.27 -8.25
CA LYS A 5 7.61 4.58 -9.00
C LYS A 5 8.36 3.56 -8.13
N LEU A 6 8.72 3.94 -6.90
CA LEU A 6 9.41 3.06 -5.98
C LEU A 6 8.48 1.94 -5.50
N LEU A 7 7.22 2.27 -5.24
CA LEU A 7 6.22 1.27 -4.88
C LEU A 7 6.10 0.20 -5.96
N ARG A 8 5.99 0.60 -7.23
CA ARG A 8 5.93 -0.34 -8.35
C ARG A 8 7.17 -1.24 -8.41
N GLN A 9 8.35 -0.65 -8.30
CA GLN A 9 9.61 -1.42 -8.34
C GLN A 9 9.70 -2.42 -7.19
N THR A 10 9.25 -2.05 -6.02
CA THR A 10 9.26 -2.92 -4.85
C THR A 10 8.26 -4.06 -5.00
N LEU A 11 7.05 -3.77 -5.48
CA LEU A 11 6.04 -4.79 -5.74
C LEU A 11 6.53 -5.79 -6.79
N ASP A 12 7.12 -5.33 -7.88
CA ASP A 12 7.68 -6.20 -8.92
C ASP A 12 8.74 -7.13 -8.34
N LYS A 13 9.57 -6.64 -7.44
CA LYS A 13 10.61 -7.43 -6.78
C LYS A 13 10.03 -8.62 -6.00
N PHE A 14 8.89 -8.43 -5.34
CA PHE A 14 8.26 -9.47 -4.54
C PHE A 14 7.33 -10.37 -5.35
N LEU A 15 6.68 -9.83 -6.38
CA LEU A 15 5.65 -10.53 -7.13
C LEU A 15 6.19 -11.34 -8.31
N LYS A 16 7.33 -10.92 -8.86
CA LYS A 16 7.92 -11.54 -10.04
C LYS A 16 8.25 -13.01 -9.78
N GLY A 17 7.67 -13.90 -10.57
CA GLY A 17 7.93 -15.33 -10.48
C GLY A 17 7.30 -16.04 -9.28
N SER A 18 6.42 -15.38 -8.54
CA SER A 18 5.77 -15.98 -7.39
C SER A 18 4.25 -15.86 -7.48
N GLU A 19 3.57 -16.98 -7.73
CA GLU A 19 2.11 -17.04 -7.72
C GLU A 19 1.54 -16.86 -6.31
N VAL A 20 2.26 -17.34 -5.31
CA VAL A 20 1.85 -17.16 -3.90
C VAL A 20 1.78 -15.68 -3.55
N ALA A 21 2.82 -14.92 -3.91
CA ALA A 21 2.83 -13.48 -3.65
C ALA A 21 1.78 -12.75 -4.51
N ALA A 22 1.61 -13.14 -5.77
CA ALA A 22 0.63 -12.51 -6.66
C ALA A 22 -0.82 -12.69 -6.19
N ASN A 23 -1.13 -13.80 -5.52
CA ASN A 23 -2.46 -14.09 -4.99
C ASN A 23 -2.62 -13.71 -3.52
N ALA A 24 -1.59 -13.16 -2.90
CA ALA A 24 -1.64 -12.76 -1.51
C ALA A 24 -2.56 -11.56 -1.31
N ARG A 25 -3.24 -11.54 -0.17
CA ARG A 25 -4.07 -10.42 0.25
C ARG A 25 -3.19 -9.20 0.52
N VAL A 26 -3.60 -8.05 0.02
CA VAL A 26 -2.90 -6.79 0.28
C VAL A 26 -3.46 -6.15 1.54
N GLN A 27 -2.59 -5.86 2.48
CA GLN A 27 -2.96 -5.24 3.75
C GLN A 27 -2.00 -4.12 4.12
N VAL A 28 -2.49 -3.17 4.92
CA VAL A 28 -1.68 -2.12 5.52
C VAL A 28 -1.41 -2.50 6.97
N CYS A 29 -0.14 -2.48 7.37
CA CYS A 29 0.29 -2.75 8.73
C CYS A 29 0.52 -1.44 9.48
N LEU A 30 -0.15 -1.29 10.61
CA LEU A 30 0.10 -0.17 11.53
C LEU A 30 1.27 -0.49 12.46
N PRO A 31 1.88 0.53 13.09
CA PRO A 31 3.03 0.31 13.98
C PRO A 31 2.75 -0.64 15.15
N ASN A 32 1.50 -0.76 15.58
CA ASN A 32 1.11 -1.67 16.66
C ASN A 32 0.91 -3.12 16.21
N GLY A 33 1.13 -3.42 14.93
CA GLY A 33 0.97 -4.76 14.36
C GLY A 33 -0.41 -5.06 13.80
N GLU A 34 -1.37 -4.16 13.90
CA GLU A 34 -2.68 -4.34 13.28
C GLU A 34 -2.57 -4.29 11.77
N LEU A 35 -3.28 -5.21 11.10
CA LEU A 35 -3.33 -5.30 9.65
C LEU A 35 -4.75 -5.05 9.17
N PHE A 36 -4.89 -4.14 8.21
CA PHE A 36 -6.17 -3.81 7.59
C PHE A 36 -6.18 -4.14 6.12
N ASP A 37 -7.27 -4.71 5.64
CA ASP A 37 -7.42 -5.01 4.21
C ASP A 37 -7.45 -3.71 3.38
N VAL A 38 -6.77 -3.74 2.24
CA VAL A 38 -6.85 -2.67 1.25
C VAL A 38 -8.07 -2.93 0.37
N VAL A 39 -8.97 -1.96 0.31
CA VAL A 39 -10.20 -2.06 -0.48
C VAL A 39 -10.19 -1.17 -1.71
N GLY A 40 -9.20 -0.31 -1.85
CA GLY A 40 -9.09 0.53 -3.03
C GLY A 40 -7.74 1.22 -3.13
N ILE A 41 -7.36 1.52 -4.38
CA ILE A 41 -6.19 2.32 -4.70
C ILE A 41 -6.64 3.33 -5.75
N ASP A 42 -6.49 4.61 -5.45
CA ASP A 42 -6.93 5.69 -6.31
C ASP A 42 -5.83 6.72 -6.53
N LEU A 43 -5.86 7.35 -7.69
CA LEU A 43 -5.07 8.53 -7.97
C LEU A 43 -5.95 9.75 -7.72
N MET A 44 -5.58 10.56 -6.74
CA MET A 44 -6.34 11.74 -6.37
C MET A 44 -5.54 13.00 -6.67
N GLU A 45 -6.24 14.01 -7.16
CA GLU A 45 -5.69 15.35 -7.33
C GLU A 45 -5.87 16.15 -6.06
N ASN A 46 -4.77 16.75 -5.60
CA ASN A 46 -4.80 17.63 -4.44
C ASN A 46 -4.84 19.10 -4.92
N LYS A 47 -5.92 19.79 -4.61
CA LYS A 47 -6.13 21.18 -5.06
C LYS A 47 -5.65 22.23 -4.06
N LEU A 48 -4.72 21.90 -3.20
CA LEU A 48 -4.17 22.87 -2.25
C LEU A 48 -3.40 23.96 -2.98
N ILE A 49 -3.75 25.21 -2.69
CA ILE A 49 -3.11 26.38 -3.26
C ILE A 49 -1.65 26.45 -2.80
N GLY A 50 -0.75 26.69 -3.78
CA GLY A 50 0.69 26.81 -3.49
C GLY A 50 1.42 25.49 -3.31
N ASN A 51 0.74 24.36 -3.42
CA ASN A 51 1.36 23.05 -3.37
C ASN A 51 1.70 22.56 -4.78
N ARG A 52 2.97 22.25 -5.01
CA ARG A 52 3.43 21.74 -6.32
C ARG A 52 3.05 20.30 -6.55
N GLU A 53 2.83 19.53 -5.49
CA GLU A 53 2.41 18.14 -5.61
C GLU A 53 0.89 18.09 -5.73
N THR A 54 0.41 17.96 -6.96
CA THR A 54 -1.02 17.98 -7.25
C THR A 54 -1.68 16.61 -7.21
N HIS A 55 -0.89 15.54 -7.21
CA HIS A 55 -1.41 14.18 -7.27
C HIS A 55 -0.93 13.33 -6.11
N ARG A 56 -1.81 12.43 -5.66
CA ARG A 56 -1.54 11.45 -4.61
C ARG A 56 -2.06 10.09 -5.03
N LEU A 57 -1.25 9.07 -4.87
CA LEU A 57 -1.76 7.70 -4.83
C LEU A 57 -2.30 7.45 -3.43
N VAL A 58 -3.56 7.09 -3.34
CA VAL A 58 -4.24 6.91 -2.07
C VAL A 58 -4.68 5.46 -1.92
N ILE A 59 -4.29 4.86 -0.80
CA ILE A 59 -4.68 3.50 -0.45
C ILE A 59 -5.79 3.61 0.60
N THR A 60 -6.95 3.03 0.28
CA THR A 60 -8.09 2.99 1.17
C THR A 60 -8.15 1.65 1.89
N ILE A 61 -8.31 1.68 3.20
CA ILE A 61 -8.38 0.46 4.02
C ILE A 61 -9.80 0.25 4.54
N ASP A 62 -10.13 -1.02 4.80
CA ASP A 62 -11.36 -1.39 5.49
C ASP A 62 -11.08 -1.49 7.00
N ARG A 63 -11.58 -0.55 7.78
CA ARG A 63 -11.31 -0.47 9.20
C ARG A 63 -12.04 -1.52 10.02
N GLU A 64 -13.03 -2.18 9.46
CA GLU A 64 -13.76 -3.25 10.14
C GLU A 64 -13.12 -4.62 9.96
N ARG A 65 -12.22 -4.75 8.97
CA ARG A 65 -11.52 -6.01 8.70
C ARG A 65 -10.05 -5.85 9.02
N TRP A 66 -9.66 -6.35 10.14
CA TRP A 66 -8.27 -6.32 10.56
C TRP A 66 -7.83 -7.65 11.14
N THR A 67 -6.55 -7.91 11.06
CA THR A 67 -5.92 -9.06 11.69
C THR A 67 -4.63 -8.62 12.36
N MET A 68 -4.17 -9.41 13.33
CA MET A 68 -2.81 -9.24 13.84
C MET A 68 -1.88 -10.16 13.05
N GLY A 69 -0.73 -9.65 12.70
CA GLY A 69 0.20 -10.42 11.90
C GLY A 69 1.65 -10.10 12.20
N LYS A 70 2.51 -10.92 11.62
CA LYS A 70 3.95 -10.75 11.70
C LYS A 70 4.49 -10.41 10.31
N VAL A 71 5.26 -9.34 10.22
CA VAL A 71 5.92 -8.98 8.97
C VAL A 71 7.07 -9.94 8.73
N MET A 72 7.00 -10.69 7.64
CA MET A 72 8.01 -11.66 7.26
C MET A 72 9.18 -11.02 6.50
N ARG A 73 8.91 -9.97 5.74
CA ARG A 73 9.91 -9.22 4.98
C ARG A 73 9.63 -7.72 5.10
N LYS A 74 10.69 -6.96 5.25
CA LYS A 74 10.62 -5.49 5.25
C LYS A 74 11.21 -4.95 3.95
N ILE A 75 10.61 -3.89 3.50
CA ILE A 75 11.08 -3.13 2.34
C ILE A 75 12.18 -2.17 2.79
#